data_61b96fed876c235f5046a26bb841e054
#
_entry.id   61b96fed876c235f5046a26bb841e054
#
_cell.length_a   1.000
_cell.length_b   1.000
_cell.length_c   1.000
_cell.angle_alpha   90.00
_cell.angle_beta   90.00
_cell.angle_gamma   90.00
#
_symmetry.space_group_name_H-M   'P 1'
#
loop_
_entity.id
_entity.type
_entity.pdbx_description
1 polymer ?
#
loop_
_entity_poly.entity_id
_entity_poly.type
_entity_poly.pdbx_seq_one_letter_code
_entity_poly.pdbx_strand_id
1 'polypeptide(L)'
;MYSPKKQNSIHPPAGLHGVLTKPPVHLILQALRKKRILNPTQWDNLYPSTPSSVSSNDFDVTLLMLLLRNVCGLTPPTTGWDNLPPAADMSVEANITRLKYYRNHVVGHASQASVDDTTFNTYWQDISNALVGLGADAAAISKLKTESMDPVIEQHYQLQELLREWKKDDDSSKDRLDEIEGNLKSQ
;
A
#
# COMPACT_ATOMS: atom_id res chain seq x y z
N MET A 1 1.00 1.51 62.30
CA MET A 1 0.43 2.39 61.25
C MET A 1 0.90 1.92 59.92
N TYR A 2 0.07 1.19 59.19
CA TYR A 2 0.42 0.61 57.87
C TYR A 2 -0.19 1.49 56.79
N SER A 3 0.64 2.23 56.04
CA SER A 3 0.16 3.03 54.91
C SER A 3 -0.03 2.12 53.68
N PRO A 4 -1.20 2.16 53.02
CA PRO A 4 -1.39 1.37 51.79
C PRO A 4 -0.61 2.00 50.64
N LYS A 5 0.24 1.18 50.02
CA LYS A 5 0.91 1.52 48.74
C LYS A 5 -0.15 1.78 47.68
N LYS A 6 -0.11 2.96 47.04
CA LYS A 6 -0.89 3.27 45.83
C LYS A 6 -0.58 2.22 44.78
N GLN A 7 -1.52 1.36 44.47
CA GLN A 7 -1.50 0.54 43.26
C GLN A 7 -1.58 1.48 42.05
N ASN A 8 -0.47 1.64 41.34
CA ASN A 8 -0.53 2.17 39.99
C ASN A 8 -1.30 1.19 39.14
N SER A 9 -2.54 1.47 38.89
CA SER A 9 -3.33 0.78 37.86
C SER A 9 -2.71 1.11 36.49
N ILE A 10 -1.88 0.20 36.00
CA ILE A 10 -1.46 0.19 34.60
C ILE A 10 -2.73 -0.11 33.81
N HIS A 11 -3.39 0.93 33.30
CA HIS A 11 -4.43 0.75 32.30
C HIS A 11 -3.75 0.12 31.08
N PRO A 12 -4.29 -0.97 30.54
CA PRO A 12 -3.78 -1.49 29.27
C PRO A 12 -3.81 -0.34 28.23
N PRO A 13 -2.80 -0.23 27.35
CA PRO A 13 -2.79 0.81 26.34
C PRO A 13 -4.13 0.75 25.60
N ALA A 14 -4.80 1.88 25.49
CA ALA A 14 -6.06 1.98 24.77
C ALA A 14 -5.83 1.38 23.38
N GLY A 15 -6.55 0.31 23.04
CA GLY A 15 -6.44 -0.32 21.72
C GLY A 15 -6.65 0.72 20.62
N LEU A 16 -6.30 0.39 19.39
CA LEU A 16 -6.36 1.29 18.24
C LEU A 16 -7.71 2.05 18.16
N HIS A 17 -8.83 1.36 18.41
CA HIS A 17 -10.15 1.97 18.48
C HIS A 17 -10.21 3.11 19.52
N GLY A 18 -9.65 2.92 20.72
CA GLY A 18 -9.65 3.93 21.77
C GLY A 18 -8.84 5.19 21.40
N VAL A 19 -7.81 5.06 20.56
CA VAL A 19 -7.07 6.21 20.02
C VAL A 19 -7.89 6.93 18.96
N LEU A 20 -8.53 6.21 18.06
CA LEU A 20 -9.32 6.77 16.96
C LEU A 20 -10.58 7.51 17.43
N THR A 21 -11.13 7.13 18.56
CA THR A 21 -12.35 7.74 19.15
C THR A 21 -12.07 8.95 20.03
N LYS A 22 -10.80 9.25 20.36
CA LYS A 22 -10.47 10.48 21.10
C LYS A 22 -10.96 11.72 20.33
N PRO A 23 -11.57 12.71 21.00
CA PRO A 23 -12.20 13.85 20.34
C PRO A 23 -11.33 14.55 19.28
N PRO A 24 -10.06 14.88 19.53
CA PRO A 24 -9.25 15.57 18.52
C PRO A 24 -9.03 14.71 17.27
N VAL A 25 -8.76 13.41 17.42
CA VAL A 25 -8.51 12.47 16.31
C VAL A 25 -9.79 12.25 15.51
N HIS A 26 -10.88 11.96 16.20
CA HIS A 26 -12.18 11.71 15.57
C HIS A 26 -12.66 12.91 14.74
N LEU A 27 -12.51 14.14 15.25
CA LEU A 27 -12.88 15.37 14.53
C LEU A 27 -12.06 15.56 13.26
N ILE A 28 -10.74 15.27 13.31
CA ILE A 28 -9.87 15.32 12.12
C ILE A 28 -10.37 14.32 11.08
N LEU A 29 -10.62 13.07 11.48
CA LEU A 29 -11.07 12.01 10.57
C LEU A 29 -12.46 12.30 10.00
N GLN A 30 -13.39 12.85 10.78
CA GLN A 30 -14.68 13.33 10.28
C GLN A 30 -14.53 14.44 9.23
N ALA A 31 -13.63 15.40 9.45
CA ALA A 31 -13.35 16.46 8.48
C ALA A 31 -12.78 15.90 7.18
N LEU A 32 -11.89 14.91 7.25
CA LEU A 32 -11.34 14.22 6.07
C LEU A 32 -12.42 13.43 5.32
N ARG A 33 -13.33 12.75 6.04
CA ARG A 33 -14.50 12.09 5.44
C ARG A 33 -15.42 13.09 4.73
N LYS A 34 -15.75 14.21 5.38
CA LYS A 34 -16.59 15.27 4.79
C LYS A 34 -15.99 15.84 3.52
N LYS A 35 -14.66 15.97 3.46
CA LYS A 35 -13.92 16.40 2.26
C LYS A 35 -13.75 15.29 1.21
N ARG A 36 -14.30 14.10 1.42
CA ARG A 36 -14.15 12.92 0.56
C ARG A 36 -12.70 12.45 0.35
N ILE A 37 -11.81 12.81 1.26
CA ILE A 37 -10.41 12.33 1.29
C ILE A 37 -10.37 10.92 1.85
N LEU A 38 -11.19 10.62 2.87
CA LEU A 38 -11.48 9.27 3.34
C LEU A 38 -12.68 8.71 2.57
N ASN A 39 -12.48 7.57 1.92
CA ASN A 39 -13.57 6.85 1.27
C ASN A 39 -14.42 6.04 2.28
N PRO A 40 -15.62 5.56 1.88
CA PRO A 40 -16.49 4.80 2.78
C PRO A 40 -15.83 3.55 3.38
N THR A 41 -15.13 2.74 2.57
CA THR A 41 -14.45 1.53 3.03
C THR A 41 -13.37 1.85 4.06
N GLN A 42 -12.58 2.87 3.84
CA GLN A 42 -11.56 3.32 4.79
C GLN A 42 -12.19 3.80 6.10
N TRP A 43 -13.35 4.47 6.02
CA TRP A 43 -14.09 4.87 7.21
C TRP A 43 -14.59 3.66 8.00
N ASP A 44 -15.13 2.65 7.32
CA ASP A 44 -15.66 1.44 7.95
C ASP A 44 -14.52 0.61 8.58
N ASN A 45 -13.33 0.60 8.01
CA ASN A 45 -12.14 0.00 8.62
C ASN A 45 -11.70 0.73 9.90
N LEU A 46 -11.87 2.05 9.98
CA LEU A 46 -11.56 2.84 11.18
C LEU A 46 -12.64 2.72 12.26
N TYR A 47 -13.89 2.60 11.85
CA TYR A 47 -15.07 2.59 12.72
C TYR A 47 -16.02 1.43 12.36
N PRO A 48 -15.56 0.18 12.48
CA PRO A 48 -16.41 -0.97 12.23
C PRO A 48 -17.52 -1.07 13.29
N SER A 49 -18.58 -1.80 12.96
CA SER A 49 -19.69 -2.06 13.90
C SER A 49 -19.25 -2.74 15.20
N THR A 50 -18.17 -3.52 15.15
CA THR A 50 -17.54 -4.13 16.32
C THR A 50 -16.23 -3.41 16.65
N PRO A 51 -16.17 -2.53 17.66
CA PRO A 51 -15.00 -1.72 17.97
C PRO A 51 -13.70 -2.51 18.22
N SER A 52 -13.81 -3.72 18.76
CA SER A 52 -12.66 -4.60 19.02
C SER A 52 -12.03 -5.21 17.75
N SER A 53 -12.69 -5.12 16.60
CA SER A 53 -12.19 -5.65 15.33
C SER A 53 -11.29 -4.67 14.56
N VAL A 54 -11.08 -3.44 15.08
CA VAL A 54 -10.17 -2.48 14.44
C VAL A 54 -8.74 -3.01 14.43
N SER A 55 -8.22 -3.23 13.24
CA SER A 55 -6.84 -3.70 13.04
C SER A 55 -6.14 -2.86 11.99
N SER A 56 -4.88 -2.50 12.24
CA SER A 56 -4.05 -1.82 11.24
C SER A 56 -3.72 -2.73 10.05
N ASN A 57 -3.89 -4.04 10.17
CA ASN A 57 -3.70 -4.99 9.08
C ASN A 57 -4.75 -4.83 7.97
N ASP A 58 -5.90 -4.25 8.30
CA ASP A 58 -6.99 -3.99 7.35
C ASP A 58 -6.86 -2.62 6.65
N PHE A 59 -5.81 -1.87 7.01
CA PHE A 59 -5.58 -0.53 6.46
C PHE A 59 -4.72 -0.61 5.20
N ASP A 60 -5.25 -0.10 4.11
CA ASP A 60 -4.44 0.10 2.91
C ASP A 60 -3.34 1.16 3.13
N VAL A 61 -2.32 1.15 2.27
CA VAL A 61 -1.19 2.10 2.36
C VAL A 61 -1.67 3.55 2.30
N THR A 62 -2.74 3.84 1.55
CA THR A 62 -3.31 5.19 1.43
C THR A 62 -3.89 5.65 2.77
N LEU A 63 -4.66 4.78 3.43
CA LEU A 63 -5.22 5.05 4.75
C LEU A 63 -4.13 5.23 5.80
N LEU A 64 -3.11 4.34 5.81
CA LEU A 64 -1.96 4.47 6.72
C LEU A 64 -1.25 5.82 6.54
N MET A 65 -0.95 6.21 5.31
CA MET A 65 -0.33 7.50 5.00
C MET A 65 -1.19 8.68 5.46
N LEU A 66 -2.50 8.57 5.31
CA LEU A 66 -3.44 9.60 5.71
C LEU A 66 -3.47 9.78 7.23
N LEU A 67 -3.46 8.68 7.99
CA LEU A 67 -3.38 8.69 9.45
C LEU A 67 -2.06 9.27 9.94
N LEU A 68 -0.93 8.82 9.39
CA LEU A 68 0.40 9.29 9.77
C LEU A 68 0.55 10.80 9.57
N ARG A 69 0.07 11.33 8.45
CA ARG A 69 0.17 12.76 8.13
C ARG A 69 -0.77 13.65 8.93
N ASN A 70 -1.96 13.19 9.29
CA ASN A 70 -2.99 14.05 9.86
C ASN A 70 -3.24 13.80 11.36
N VAL A 71 -2.84 12.64 11.87
CA VAL A 71 -3.14 12.22 13.24
C VAL A 71 -1.88 12.08 14.10
N CYS A 72 -0.77 11.62 13.51
CA CYS A 72 0.46 11.32 14.25
C CYS A 72 1.40 12.53 14.38
N GLY A 73 1.03 13.71 13.87
CA GLY A 73 1.80 14.94 14.01
C GLY A 73 3.14 14.94 13.25
N LEU A 74 3.29 14.06 12.25
CA LEU A 74 4.48 14.03 11.41
C LEU A 74 4.53 15.26 10.51
N THR A 75 5.73 15.82 10.35
CA THR A 75 5.99 16.94 9.46
C THR A 75 6.50 16.44 8.10
N PRO A 76 6.17 17.12 6.98
CA PRO A 76 6.66 16.66 5.69
C PRO A 76 8.19 16.74 5.62
N PRO A 77 8.88 15.82 4.93
CA PRO A 77 10.28 16.00 4.59
C PRO A 77 10.48 17.25 3.73
N THR A 78 11.73 17.71 3.56
CA THR A 78 12.05 18.95 2.82
C THR A 78 11.50 18.99 1.39
N THR A 79 11.32 17.83 0.78
CA THR A 79 10.73 17.65 -0.56
C THR A 79 9.19 17.56 -0.56
N GLY A 80 8.55 17.63 0.61
CA GLY A 80 7.12 17.40 0.77
C GLY A 80 6.75 15.91 0.76
N TRP A 81 5.44 15.62 0.85
CA TRP A 81 4.90 14.25 0.92
C TRP A 81 4.74 13.55 -0.44
N ASP A 82 4.96 14.24 -1.55
CA ASP A 82 4.62 13.75 -2.89
C ASP A 82 5.83 13.52 -3.78
N ASN A 83 7.00 14.00 -3.37
CA ASN A 83 8.26 13.82 -4.09
C ASN A 83 9.20 12.86 -3.36
N LEU A 84 10.08 12.21 -4.11
CA LEU A 84 11.10 11.32 -3.57
C LEU A 84 12.09 12.12 -2.70
N PRO A 85 12.25 11.79 -1.41
CA PRO A 85 13.24 12.44 -0.55
C PRO A 85 14.67 12.10 -0.98
N PRO A 86 15.66 12.99 -0.74
CA PRO A 86 17.06 12.70 -0.97
C PRO A 86 17.50 11.42 -0.24
N ALA A 87 18.39 10.63 -0.83
CA ALA A 87 18.88 9.39 -0.23
C ALA A 87 19.52 9.59 1.16
N ALA A 88 20.10 10.76 1.40
CA ALA A 88 20.72 11.13 2.68
C ALA A 88 19.70 11.43 3.82
N ASP A 89 18.42 11.68 3.47
CA ASP A 89 17.39 11.93 4.47
C ASP A 89 16.85 10.59 4.97
N MET A 90 17.26 10.16 6.16
CA MET A 90 16.89 8.91 6.80
C MET A 90 15.82 9.09 7.88
N SER A 91 15.13 10.24 7.90
CA SER A 91 14.04 10.50 8.84
C SER A 91 12.87 9.52 8.63
N VAL A 92 12.07 9.34 9.68
CA VAL A 92 10.84 8.51 9.62
C VAL A 92 9.91 9.02 8.51
N GLU A 93 9.75 10.32 8.42
CA GLU A 93 8.93 11.00 7.42
C GLU A 93 9.43 10.76 5.99
N ALA A 94 10.75 10.82 5.79
CA ALA A 94 11.37 10.53 4.49
C ALA A 94 11.18 9.06 4.10
N ASN A 95 11.36 8.12 5.03
CA ASN A 95 11.18 6.70 4.77
C ASN A 95 9.71 6.37 4.42
N ILE A 96 8.75 6.93 5.15
CA ILE A 96 7.32 6.81 4.85
C ILE A 96 7.01 7.38 3.45
N THR A 97 7.59 8.53 3.11
CA THR A 97 7.40 9.19 1.81
C THR A 97 7.99 8.35 0.67
N ARG A 98 9.17 7.73 0.87
CA ARG A 98 9.75 6.79 -0.10
C ARG A 98 8.83 5.61 -0.39
N LEU A 99 8.29 4.97 0.64
CA LEU A 99 7.36 3.84 0.45
C LEU A 99 6.13 4.24 -0.36
N LYS A 100 5.54 5.41 -0.06
CA LYS A 100 4.43 5.95 -0.85
C LYS A 100 4.84 6.20 -2.31
N TYR A 101 6.00 6.83 -2.52
CA TYR A 101 6.51 7.16 -3.84
C TYR A 101 6.69 5.90 -4.70
N TYR A 102 7.41 4.89 -4.18
CA TYR A 102 7.64 3.66 -4.93
C TYR A 102 6.35 2.86 -5.15
N ARG A 103 5.47 2.79 -4.17
CA ARG A 103 4.15 2.15 -4.35
C ARG A 103 3.39 2.78 -5.52
N ASN A 104 3.35 4.09 -5.60
CA ASN A 104 2.65 4.79 -6.67
C ASN A 104 3.34 4.63 -8.03
N HIS A 105 4.68 4.60 -8.05
CA HIS A 105 5.45 4.36 -9.27
C HIS A 105 5.25 2.94 -9.80
N VAL A 106 5.36 1.94 -8.96
CA VAL A 106 5.16 0.54 -9.35
C VAL A 106 3.73 0.31 -9.85
N VAL A 107 2.72 0.81 -9.14
CA VAL A 107 1.31 0.67 -9.57
C VAL A 107 1.02 1.49 -10.83
N GLY A 108 1.59 2.70 -10.94
CA GLY A 108 1.41 3.56 -12.12
C GLY A 108 2.04 2.99 -13.40
N HIS A 109 3.09 2.19 -13.27
CA HIS A 109 3.77 1.51 -14.39
C HIS A 109 3.33 0.06 -14.60
N ALA A 110 2.44 -0.47 -13.76
CA ALA A 110 1.90 -1.83 -13.90
C ALA A 110 1.11 -2.08 -15.20
N SER A 111 0.82 -1.02 -15.97
CA SER A 111 0.31 -1.13 -17.34
C SER A 111 1.38 -1.52 -18.36
N GLN A 112 2.66 -1.37 -18.03
CA GLN A 112 3.80 -1.91 -18.79
C GLN A 112 4.24 -3.18 -18.04
N ALA A 113 3.91 -4.33 -18.56
CA ALA A 113 3.91 -5.64 -17.90
C ALA A 113 5.27 -6.14 -17.37
N SER A 114 6.35 -5.34 -17.38
CA SER A 114 7.63 -5.71 -16.79
C SER A 114 8.46 -4.49 -16.38
N VAL A 115 9.15 -4.62 -15.27
CA VAL A 115 10.22 -3.73 -14.83
C VAL A 115 11.52 -4.47 -15.09
N ASP A 116 12.52 -3.83 -15.72
CA ASP A 116 13.84 -4.45 -15.92
C ASP A 116 14.56 -4.74 -14.60
N ASP A 117 15.47 -5.71 -14.60
CA ASP A 117 16.15 -6.18 -13.39
C ASP A 117 16.92 -5.07 -12.67
N THR A 118 17.49 -4.11 -13.39
CA THR A 118 18.25 -3.00 -12.80
C THR A 118 17.32 -2.07 -12.04
N THR A 119 16.21 -1.69 -12.65
CA THR A 119 15.17 -0.85 -12.04
C THR A 119 14.54 -1.57 -10.85
N PHE A 120 14.21 -2.87 -10.99
CA PHE A 120 13.68 -3.68 -9.90
C PHE A 120 14.64 -3.71 -8.70
N ASN A 121 15.93 -3.99 -8.93
CA ASN A 121 16.92 -4.05 -7.86
C ASN A 121 17.12 -2.70 -7.18
N THR A 122 17.07 -1.60 -7.92
CA THR A 122 17.15 -0.24 -7.36
C THR A 122 15.95 0.04 -6.45
N TYR A 123 14.73 -0.21 -6.94
CA TYR A 123 13.51 -0.01 -6.14
C TYR A 123 13.48 -0.92 -4.91
N TRP A 124 13.87 -2.19 -5.08
CA TRP A 124 13.95 -3.14 -3.98
C TRP A 124 14.90 -2.65 -2.87
N GLN A 125 16.08 -2.16 -3.25
CA GLN A 125 17.06 -1.64 -2.29
C GLN A 125 16.52 -0.44 -1.52
N ASP A 126 15.95 0.52 -2.22
CA ASP A 126 15.41 1.74 -1.61
C ASP A 126 14.22 1.45 -0.69
N ILE A 127 13.29 0.58 -1.13
CA ILE A 127 12.15 0.13 -0.33
C ILE A 127 12.66 -0.63 0.92
N SER A 128 13.62 -1.54 0.76
CA SER A 128 14.19 -2.31 1.87
C SER A 128 14.86 -1.41 2.88
N ASN A 129 15.67 -0.45 2.43
CA ASN A 129 16.32 0.54 3.32
C ASN A 129 15.28 1.37 4.09
N ALA A 130 14.21 1.81 3.42
CA ALA A 130 13.14 2.56 4.07
C ALA A 130 12.39 1.73 5.11
N LEU A 131 12.08 0.46 4.81
CA LEU A 131 11.42 -0.46 5.75
C LEU A 131 12.30 -0.74 6.98
N VAL A 132 13.60 -1.02 6.77
CA VAL A 132 14.56 -1.22 7.88
C VAL A 132 14.69 0.05 8.72
N GLY A 133 14.74 1.23 8.09
CA GLY A 133 14.75 2.52 8.79
C GLY A 133 13.48 2.78 9.61
N LEU A 134 12.37 2.12 9.28
CA LEU A 134 11.11 2.14 10.05
C LEU A 134 11.03 1.01 11.08
N GLY A 135 12.08 0.20 11.23
CA GLY A 135 12.17 -0.86 12.24
C GLY A 135 11.76 -2.25 11.77
N ALA A 136 11.58 -2.46 10.46
CA ALA A 136 11.32 -3.79 9.94
C ALA A 136 12.57 -4.68 10.00
N ASP A 137 12.36 -6.00 10.14
CA ASP A 137 13.46 -6.97 10.16
C ASP A 137 14.07 -7.16 8.77
N ALA A 138 15.35 -6.85 8.63
CA ALA A 138 16.10 -6.97 7.39
C ALA A 138 16.14 -8.41 6.84
N ALA A 139 16.18 -9.42 7.72
CA ALA A 139 16.19 -10.82 7.32
C ALA A 139 14.84 -11.21 6.72
N ALA A 140 13.73 -10.78 7.32
CA ALA A 140 12.40 -11.00 6.80
C ALA A 140 12.22 -10.36 5.41
N ILE A 141 12.70 -9.11 5.22
CA ILE A 141 12.64 -8.43 3.94
C ILE A 141 13.47 -9.17 2.87
N SER A 142 14.70 -9.57 3.21
CA SER A 142 15.56 -10.31 2.28
C SER A 142 14.93 -11.63 1.84
N LYS A 143 14.24 -12.31 2.73
CA LYS A 143 13.53 -13.55 2.45
C LYS A 143 12.41 -13.35 1.42
N LEU A 144 11.67 -12.26 1.51
CA LEU A 144 10.62 -11.92 0.54
C LEU A 144 11.14 -11.76 -0.90
N LYS A 145 12.41 -11.38 -1.08
CA LYS A 145 13.01 -11.27 -2.43
C LYS A 145 13.23 -12.61 -3.10
N THR A 146 13.45 -13.67 -2.33
CA THR A 146 13.81 -15.00 -2.80
C THR A 146 12.71 -16.03 -2.61
N GLU A 147 11.70 -15.73 -1.80
CA GLU A 147 10.53 -16.60 -1.66
C GLU A 147 9.70 -16.56 -2.94
N SER A 148 9.34 -17.74 -3.41
CA SER A 148 8.33 -17.88 -4.46
C SER A 148 7.02 -17.25 -3.95
N MET A 149 6.33 -16.49 -4.79
CA MET A 149 4.97 -16.04 -4.50
C MET A 149 4.12 -17.26 -4.12
N ASP A 150 3.12 -17.04 -3.25
CA ASP A 150 2.13 -18.07 -2.94
C ASP A 150 1.73 -18.80 -4.24
N PRO A 151 1.82 -20.13 -4.29
CA PRO A 151 1.53 -20.91 -5.51
C PRO A 151 0.17 -20.60 -6.13
N VAL A 152 -0.80 -20.22 -5.31
CA VAL A 152 -2.15 -19.80 -5.77
C VAL A 152 -2.08 -18.45 -6.50
N ILE A 153 -1.30 -17.52 -6.01
CA ILE A 153 -1.09 -16.21 -6.64
C ILE A 153 -0.30 -16.39 -7.94
N GLU A 154 0.73 -17.21 -7.94
CA GLU A 154 1.53 -17.53 -9.12
C GLU A 154 0.67 -18.18 -10.22
N GLN A 155 -0.15 -19.17 -9.86
CA GLN A 155 -1.11 -19.80 -10.79
C GLN A 155 -2.12 -18.79 -11.35
N HIS A 156 -2.59 -17.86 -10.53
CA HIS A 156 -3.51 -16.82 -10.99
C HIS A 156 -2.84 -15.89 -12.01
N TYR A 157 -1.59 -15.47 -11.79
CA TYR A 157 -0.85 -14.67 -12.76
C TYR A 157 -0.58 -15.44 -14.06
N GLN A 158 -0.16 -16.70 -13.97
CA GLN A 158 0.06 -17.57 -15.14
C GLN A 158 -1.23 -17.75 -15.95
N LEU A 159 -2.37 -17.95 -15.27
CA LEU A 159 -3.67 -18.05 -15.95
C LEU A 159 -4.07 -16.73 -16.62
N GLN A 160 -3.85 -15.60 -15.97
CA GLN A 160 -4.13 -14.29 -16.59
C GLN A 160 -3.26 -14.03 -17.82
N GLU A 161 -1.98 -14.42 -17.79
CA GLU A 161 -1.07 -14.26 -18.94
C GLU A 161 -1.51 -15.16 -20.11
N LEU A 162 -1.85 -16.43 -19.85
CA LEU A 162 -2.41 -17.33 -20.85
C LEU A 162 -3.70 -16.78 -21.48
N LEU A 163 -4.60 -16.23 -20.67
CA LEU A 163 -5.83 -15.59 -21.18
C LEU A 163 -5.53 -14.36 -22.05
N ARG A 164 -4.49 -13.61 -21.74
CA ARG A 164 -4.04 -12.46 -22.52
C ARG A 164 -3.46 -12.90 -23.85
N GLU A 165 -2.65 -13.95 -23.88
CA GLU A 165 -2.11 -14.55 -25.11
C GLU A 165 -3.22 -15.10 -26.01
N TRP A 166 -4.16 -15.84 -25.45
CA TRP A 166 -5.30 -16.35 -26.19
C TRP A 166 -6.15 -15.25 -26.82
N LYS A 167 -6.40 -14.18 -26.07
CA LYS A 167 -7.14 -13.03 -26.60
C LYS A 167 -6.41 -12.37 -27.76
N LYS A 168 -5.08 -12.24 -27.67
CA LYS A 168 -4.24 -11.69 -28.76
C LYS A 168 -4.28 -12.57 -30.01
N ASP A 169 -4.26 -13.90 -29.85
CA ASP A 169 -4.36 -14.84 -30.95
C ASP A 169 -5.77 -14.83 -31.59
N ASP A 170 -6.82 -14.68 -30.79
CA ASP A 170 -8.20 -14.57 -31.26
C ASP A 170 -8.43 -13.29 -32.07
N ASP A 171 -7.94 -12.15 -31.59
CA ASP A 171 -7.99 -10.87 -32.32
C ASP A 171 -7.20 -10.95 -33.63
N SER A 172 -6.02 -11.56 -33.64
CA SER A 172 -5.23 -11.78 -34.86
C SER A 172 -5.92 -12.69 -35.87
N SER A 173 -6.61 -13.73 -35.40
CA SER A 173 -7.38 -14.65 -36.25
C SER A 173 -8.57 -13.96 -36.85
N LYS A 174 -9.24 -13.08 -36.13
CA LYS A 174 -10.36 -12.28 -36.63
C LYS A 174 -9.92 -11.28 -37.70
N ASP A 175 -8.81 -10.59 -37.51
CA ASP A 175 -8.26 -9.66 -38.51
C ASP A 175 -7.96 -10.39 -39.83
N ARG A 176 -7.40 -11.60 -39.75
CA ARG A 176 -7.14 -12.45 -40.95
C ARG A 176 -8.38 -12.91 -41.65
N LEU A 177 -9.45 -13.22 -40.92
CA LEU A 177 -10.76 -13.58 -41.50
C LEU A 177 -11.41 -12.38 -42.20
N ASP A 178 -11.36 -11.21 -41.61
CA ASP A 178 -11.86 -9.95 -42.19
C ASP A 178 -11.12 -9.60 -43.49
N GLU A 179 -9.79 -9.80 -43.53
CA GLU A 179 -8.98 -9.63 -44.75
C GLU A 179 -9.39 -10.60 -45.86
N ILE A 180 -9.60 -11.88 -45.54
CA ILE A 180 -10.04 -12.90 -46.51
C ILE A 180 -11.44 -12.57 -47.04
N GLU A 181 -12.37 -12.18 -46.16
CA GLU A 181 -13.72 -11.76 -46.60
C GLU A 181 -13.67 -10.51 -47.47
N GLY A 182 -12.82 -9.54 -47.16
CA GLY A 182 -12.60 -8.32 -47.95
C GLY A 182 -12.10 -8.66 -49.38
N ASN A 183 -11.16 -9.60 -49.50
CA ASN A 183 -10.62 -10.04 -50.77
C ASN A 183 -11.65 -10.84 -51.59
N LEU A 184 -12.50 -11.62 -50.97
CA LEU A 184 -13.58 -12.37 -51.65
C LEU A 184 -14.71 -11.48 -52.20
N LYS A 185 -14.97 -10.33 -51.55
CA LYS A 185 -16.00 -9.36 -52.00
C LYS A 185 -15.50 -8.44 -53.13
N SER A 186 -14.21 -8.46 -53.41
CA SER A 186 -13.54 -7.60 -54.41
C SER A 186 -13.34 -8.31 -55.77
N GLN A 187 -13.72 -9.57 -55.89
CA GLN A 187 -13.73 -10.36 -57.12
C GLN A 187 -15.14 -10.47 -57.66
#